data_21b3b9f49317de394ac1e4b2e5a9a1ff
#
_entry.id   21b3b9f49317de394ac1e4b2e5a9a1ff
#
_cell.length_a   1.000
_cell.length_b   1.000
_cell.length_c   1.000
_cell.angle_alpha   90.00
_cell.angle_beta   90.00
_cell.angle_gamma   90.00
#
_symmetry.space_group_name_H-M   'P 1'
#
loop_
_entity.id
_entity.type
_entity.pdbx_description
1 polymer ?
#
loop_
_entity_poly.entity_id
_entity_poly.type
_entity_poly.pdbx_seq_one_letter_code
_entity_poly.pdbx_strand_id
1 'polypeptide(L)'
;SVKEPIPNIGVSNTLRGAMASWAKTLSRELPPCVTINNVLPGFTATDRLSSLANSIQARTGKSAEDVHRGWMDQVPIDRLIDPLETAASLTYLALPAAGAIRGVSLAVDGGRLRSI
;
A
#
# COMPACT_ATOMS: atom_id res chain seq x y z
N SER A 1 -3.77 1.64 -5.09
CA SER A 1 -5.16 1.63 -5.60
C SER A 1 -6.17 2.32 -4.70
N VAL A 2 -5.72 2.93 -3.61
CA VAL A 2 -6.58 3.77 -2.75
C VAL A 2 -6.55 5.23 -3.20
N LYS A 3 -5.37 5.79 -3.41
CA LYS A 3 -5.18 7.18 -3.81
C LYS A 3 -5.09 7.37 -5.32
N GLU A 4 -4.61 6.37 -6.04
CA GLU A 4 -4.46 6.38 -7.49
C GLU A 4 -4.97 5.07 -8.08
N PRO A 5 -5.83 5.10 -9.12
CA PRO A 5 -6.30 3.87 -9.75
C PRO A 5 -5.16 3.19 -10.51
N ILE A 6 -5.07 1.88 -10.35
CA ILE A 6 -4.10 1.05 -11.07
C ILE A 6 -4.81 0.38 -12.24
N PRO A 7 -4.31 0.50 -13.48
CA PRO A 7 -4.91 -0.15 -14.63
C PRO A 7 -5.06 -1.67 -14.46
N ASN A 8 -6.12 -2.23 -15.04
CA ASN A 8 -6.40 -3.67 -15.10
C ASN A 8 -6.73 -4.35 -13.76
N ILE A 9 -6.92 -3.61 -12.66
CA ILE A 9 -7.36 -4.15 -11.37
C ILE A 9 -8.58 -3.39 -10.81
N GLY A 10 -9.60 -3.16 -11.65
CA GLY A 10 -10.78 -2.36 -11.30
C GLY A 10 -11.46 -2.82 -10.02
N VAL A 11 -11.72 -4.12 -9.84
CA VAL A 11 -12.32 -4.67 -8.61
C VAL A 11 -11.48 -4.33 -7.37
N SER A 12 -10.17 -4.50 -7.44
CA SER A 12 -9.27 -4.17 -6.34
C SER A 12 -9.28 -2.66 -6.03
N ASN A 13 -9.27 -1.81 -7.06
CA ASN A 13 -9.36 -0.36 -6.88
C ASN A 13 -10.65 0.04 -6.15
N THR A 14 -11.79 -0.53 -6.57
CA THR A 14 -13.11 -0.25 -5.98
C THR A 14 -13.16 -0.67 -4.51
N LEU A 15 -12.80 -1.91 -4.21
CA LEU A 15 -12.85 -2.43 -2.84
C LEU A 15 -11.90 -1.68 -1.89
N ARG A 16 -10.69 -1.39 -2.34
CA ARG A 16 -9.69 -0.68 -1.52
C ARG A 16 -10.08 0.78 -1.31
N GLY A 17 -10.65 1.43 -2.32
CA GLY A 17 -11.20 2.79 -2.20
C GLY A 17 -12.38 2.83 -1.22
N ALA A 18 -13.29 1.86 -1.30
CA ALA A 18 -14.40 1.73 -0.36
C ALA A 18 -13.92 1.53 1.08
N MET A 19 -12.93 0.65 1.31
CA MET A 19 -12.34 0.45 2.64
C MET A 19 -11.71 1.72 3.21
N ALA A 20 -11.02 2.51 2.39
CA ALA A 20 -10.42 3.76 2.83
C ALA A 20 -11.48 4.81 3.21
N SER A 21 -12.55 4.90 2.43
CA SER A 21 -13.69 5.76 2.70
C SER A 21 -14.42 5.36 3.99
N TRP A 22 -14.68 4.06 4.17
CA TRP A 22 -15.27 3.51 5.38
C TRP A 22 -14.42 3.80 6.62
N ALA A 23 -13.12 3.53 6.57
CA ALA A 23 -12.21 3.84 7.68
C ALA A 23 -12.21 5.34 8.01
N LYS A 24 -12.27 6.22 7.00
CA LYS A 24 -12.40 7.67 7.22
C LYS A 24 -13.70 8.04 7.94
N THR A 25 -14.81 7.44 7.55
CA THR A 25 -16.11 7.65 8.21
C THR A 25 -16.03 7.20 9.67
N LEU A 26 -15.59 5.96 9.93
CA LEU A 26 -15.45 5.43 11.29
C LEU A 26 -14.50 6.27 12.15
N SER A 27 -13.46 6.85 11.59
CA SER A 27 -12.52 7.69 12.34
C SER A 27 -13.20 8.89 13.01
N ARG A 28 -14.38 9.29 12.54
CA ARG A 28 -15.18 10.40 13.06
C ARG A 28 -16.25 9.95 14.05
N GLU A 29 -16.64 8.69 14.00
CA GLU A 29 -17.73 8.10 14.79
C GLU A 29 -17.20 7.33 16.02
N LEU A 30 -15.98 6.81 15.95
CA LEU A 30 -15.38 6.05 17.04
C LEU A 30 -15.08 6.93 18.26
N PRO A 31 -15.11 6.34 19.47
CA PRO A 31 -14.76 7.05 20.70
C PRO A 31 -13.38 7.72 20.64
N PRO A 32 -13.12 8.77 21.42
CA PRO A 32 -11.85 9.49 21.39
C PRO A 32 -10.61 8.63 21.64
N CYS A 33 -10.75 7.55 22.40
CA CYS A 33 -9.65 6.63 22.72
C CYS A 33 -9.35 5.59 21.63
N VAL A 34 -10.14 5.55 20.54
CA VAL A 34 -9.97 4.57 19.46
C VAL A 34 -9.59 5.29 18.17
N THR A 35 -8.51 4.89 17.56
CA THR A 35 -8.09 5.38 16.25
C THR A 35 -8.25 4.30 15.18
N ILE A 36 -8.51 4.70 13.95
CA ILE A 36 -8.51 3.84 12.78
C ILE A 36 -7.74 4.54 11.66
N ASN A 37 -6.82 3.83 11.03
CA ASN A 37 -5.99 4.33 9.95
C ASN A 37 -5.77 3.24 8.89
N ASN A 38 -5.44 3.63 7.68
CA ASN A 38 -5.04 2.71 6.63
C ASN A 38 -3.53 2.82 6.42
N VAL A 39 -2.85 1.71 6.22
CA VAL A 39 -1.48 1.68 5.70
C VAL A 39 -1.52 1.16 4.28
N LEU A 40 -0.84 1.86 3.37
CA LEU A 40 -0.82 1.59 1.94
C LEU A 40 0.59 1.12 1.54
N PRO A 41 0.89 -0.19 1.60
CA PRO A 41 2.19 -0.70 1.18
C PRO A 41 2.40 -0.54 -0.32
N GLY A 42 3.63 -0.24 -0.72
CA GLY A 42 4.08 -0.31 -2.10
C GLY A 42 4.45 -1.73 -2.55
N PHE A 43 5.38 -1.85 -3.49
CA PHE A 43 5.94 -3.13 -3.89
C PHE A 43 6.80 -3.69 -2.74
N THR A 44 6.22 -4.63 -2.01
CA THR A 44 6.81 -5.20 -0.79
C THR A 44 7.38 -6.59 -1.09
N ALA A 45 8.59 -6.88 -0.59
CA ALA A 45 9.28 -8.15 -0.79
C ALA A 45 8.55 -9.30 -0.06
N THR A 46 7.63 -9.95 -0.74
CA THR A 46 6.78 -11.02 -0.22
C THR A 46 6.57 -12.10 -1.29
N ASP A 47 6.22 -13.32 -0.85
CA ASP A 47 5.86 -14.42 -1.76
C ASP A 47 4.69 -14.03 -2.69
N ARG A 48 3.79 -13.19 -2.22
CA ARG A 48 2.70 -12.66 -3.04
C ARG A 48 3.23 -11.85 -4.23
N LEU A 49 4.25 -11.03 -4.04
CA LEU A 49 4.84 -10.24 -5.12
C LEU A 49 5.58 -11.13 -6.12
N SER A 50 6.30 -12.15 -5.63
CA SER A 50 6.97 -13.15 -6.47
C SER A 50 5.95 -13.94 -7.32
N SER A 51 4.84 -14.36 -6.73
CA SER A 51 3.75 -15.03 -7.45
C SER A 51 3.13 -14.13 -8.52
N LEU A 52 3.03 -12.82 -8.26
CA LEU A 52 2.55 -11.83 -9.23
C LEU A 52 3.53 -11.70 -10.41
N ALA A 53 4.85 -11.66 -10.14
CA ALA A 53 5.87 -11.62 -11.19
C ALA A 53 5.75 -12.83 -12.12
N ASN A 54 5.64 -14.04 -11.55
CA ASN A 54 5.46 -15.27 -12.30
C ASN A 54 4.18 -15.24 -13.18
N SER A 55 3.09 -14.72 -12.64
CA SER A 55 1.83 -14.60 -13.38
C SER A 55 1.93 -13.60 -14.54
N ILE A 56 2.65 -12.50 -14.36
CA ILE A 56 2.91 -11.51 -15.43
C ILE A 56 3.80 -12.13 -16.51
N GLN A 57 4.87 -12.83 -16.11
CA GLN A 57 5.76 -13.55 -17.02
C GLN A 57 4.98 -14.55 -17.88
N ALA A 58 4.17 -15.41 -17.28
CA ALA A 58 3.37 -16.40 -17.98
C ALA A 58 2.40 -15.78 -19.00
N ARG A 59 1.85 -14.59 -18.70
CA ARG A 59 0.86 -13.93 -19.54
C ARG A 59 1.49 -13.06 -20.64
N THR A 60 2.66 -12.49 -20.40
CA THR A 60 3.25 -11.47 -21.28
C THR A 60 4.53 -11.90 -21.97
N GLY A 61 5.14 -13.01 -21.55
CA GLY A 61 6.46 -13.48 -22.02
C GLY A 61 7.64 -12.64 -21.55
N LYS A 62 7.42 -11.61 -20.71
CA LYS A 62 8.50 -10.80 -20.15
C LYS A 62 9.33 -11.61 -19.17
N SER A 63 10.65 -11.32 -19.10
CA SER A 63 11.49 -11.92 -18.07
C SER A 63 11.11 -11.43 -16.67
N ALA A 64 11.45 -12.20 -15.63
CA ALA A 64 11.24 -11.76 -14.25
C ALA A 64 12.01 -10.47 -13.93
N GLU A 65 13.18 -10.31 -14.53
CA GLU A 65 14.01 -9.10 -14.40
C GLU A 65 13.36 -7.88 -15.02
N ASP A 66 12.75 -8.01 -16.21
CA ASP A 66 12.04 -6.90 -16.86
C ASP A 66 10.78 -6.50 -16.08
N VAL A 67 10.08 -7.48 -15.50
CA VAL A 67 8.94 -7.21 -14.61
C VAL A 67 9.39 -6.44 -13.36
N HIS A 68 10.47 -6.90 -12.72
CA HIS A 68 11.03 -6.25 -11.54
C HIS A 68 11.51 -4.83 -11.87
N ARG A 69 12.25 -4.66 -12.96
CA ARG A 69 12.71 -3.33 -13.42
C ARG A 69 11.53 -2.38 -13.63
N GLY A 70 10.47 -2.84 -14.31
CA GLY A 70 9.27 -2.04 -14.52
C GLY A 70 8.52 -1.64 -13.23
N TRP A 71 8.74 -2.36 -12.13
CA TRP A 71 8.29 -1.92 -10.81
C TRP A 71 9.21 -0.87 -10.21
N MET A 72 10.54 -1.09 -10.27
CA MET A 72 11.52 -0.18 -9.68
C MET A 72 11.54 1.19 -10.38
N ASP A 73 11.32 1.24 -11.68
CA ASP A 73 11.16 2.49 -12.43
C ASP A 73 10.05 3.42 -11.88
N GLN A 74 9.13 2.88 -11.06
CA GLN A 74 8.05 3.62 -10.43
C GLN A 74 8.35 4.03 -8.99
N VAL A 75 9.46 3.57 -8.40
CA VAL A 75 9.73 3.67 -6.97
C VAL A 75 11.01 4.47 -6.73
N PRO A 76 10.93 5.73 -6.27
CA PRO A 76 12.11 6.59 -6.08
C PRO A 76 13.24 6.02 -5.23
N ILE A 77 12.93 5.16 -4.24
CA ILE A 77 13.99 4.52 -3.44
C ILE A 77 14.68 3.35 -4.14
N ASP A 78 14.26 3.00 -5.37
CA ASP A 78 14.88 1.99 -6.25
C ASP A 78 15.12 0.62 -5.59
N ARG A 79 14.20 0.18 -4.75
CA ARG A 79 14.17 -1.16 -4.16
C ARG A 79 12.77 -1.56 -3.71
N LEU A 80 12.57 -2.85 -3.47
CA LEU A 80 11.36 -3.33 -2.78
C LEU A 80 11.33 -2.84 -1.33
N ILE A 81 10.13 -2.64 -0.82
CA ILE A 81 9.90 -2.34 0.59
C ILE A 81 10.11 -3.62 1.41
N ASP A 82 10.88 -3.52 2.48
CA ASP A 82 10.96 -4.61 3.46
C ASP A 82 9.61 -4.70 4.21
N PRO A 83 9.03 -5.89 4.39
CA PRO A 83 7.84 -6.08 5.23
C PRO A 83 7.96 -5.45 6.62
N LEU A 84 9.17 -5.42 7.20
CA LEU A 84 9.44 -4.79 8.49
C LEU A 84 9.25 -3.27 8.47
N GLU A 85 9.49 -2.60 7.35
CA GLU A 85 9.26 -1.14 7.23
C GLU A 85 7.75 -0.84 7.33
N THR A 86 6.92 -1.68 6.67
CA THR A 86 5.46 -1.59 6.82
C THR A 86 5.01 -1.92 8.24
N ALA A 87 5.58 -2.98 8.85
CA ALA A 87 5.27 -3.38 10.21
C ALA A 87 5.65 -2.31 11.24
N ALA A 88 6.80 -1.64 11.06
CA ALA A 88 7.22 -0.53 11.92
C ALA A 88 6.21 0.64 11.89
N SER A 89 5.69 0.96 10.70
CA SER A 89 4.66 2.00 10.54
C SER A 89 3.35 1.62 11.26
N LEU A 90 2.92 0.36 11.14
CA LEU A 90 1.76 -0.17 11.86
C LEU A 90 1.97 -0.12 13.38
N THR A 91 3.14 -0.54 13.84
CA THR A 91 3.51 -0.50 15.26
C THR A 91 3.46 0.93 15.80
N TYR A 92 4.02 1.90 15.06
CA TYR A 92 3.97 3.30 15.47
C TYR A 92 2.52 3.80 15.61
N LEU A 93 1.65 3.49 14.64
CA LEU A 93 0.25 3.89 14.69
C LEU A 93 -0.55 3.27 15.85
N ALA A 94 -0.06 2.17 16.43
CA ALA A 94 -0.65 1.52 17.60
C ALA A 94 -0.16 2.11 18.93
N LEU A 95 0.87 2.96 18.93
CA LEU A 95 1.40 3.57 20.16
C LEU A 95 0.56 4.77 20.60
N PRO A 96 0.54 5.08 21.90
CA PRO A 96 -0.10 6.29 22.41
C PRO A 96 0.43 7.58 21.76
N ALA A 97 1.70 7.61 21.36
CA ALA A 97 2.32 8.73 20.66
C ALA A 97 1.65 9.06 19.31
N ALA A 98 0.96 8.11 18.71
CA ALA A 98 0.22 8.29 17.46
C ALA A 98 -1.27 8.62 17.67
N GLY A 99 -1.71 8.85 18.91
CA GLY A 99 -3.13 9.01 19.27
C GLY A 99 -3.86 10.15 18.55
N ALA A 100 -3.15 11.16 18.07
CA ALA A 100 -3.71 12.25 17.26
C ALA A 100 -3.84 11.89 15.77
N ILE A 101 -3.31 10.75 15.31
CA ILE A 101 -3.37 10.31 13.92
C ILE A 101 -4.64 9.48 13.74
N ARG A 102 -5.64 10.05 13.05
CA ARG A 102 -6.96 9.43 12.85
C ARG A 102 -7.43 9.56 11.40
N GLY A 103 -7.92 8.48 10.84
CA GLY A 103 -8.56 8.46 9.53
C GLY A 103 -7.62 8.84 8.39
N VAL A 104 -6.32 8.56 8.53
CA VAL A 104 -5.33 8.79 7.47
C VAL A 104 -5.12 7.52 6.65
N SER A 105 -4.67 7.71 5.42
CA SER A 105 -4.14 6.65 4.57
C SER A 105 -2.65 6.93 4.37
N LEU A 106 -1.83 6.27 5.19
CA LEU A 106 -0.38 6.42 5.21
C LEU A 106 0.26 5.54 4.15
N ALA A 107 0.95 6.15 3.20
CA ALA A 107 1.74 5.40 2.23
C ALA A 107 3.09 4.97 2.82
N VAL A 108 3.44 3.69 2.60
CA VAL A 108 4.76 3.10 2.88
C VAL A 108 5.19 2.42 1.59
N ASP A 109 5.58 3.22 0.61
CA ASP A 109 5.67 2.81 -0.78
C ASP A 109 6.95 3.28 -1.51
N GLY A 110 7.91 3.81 -0.76
CA GLY A 110 9.17 4.29 -1.31
C GLY A 110 9.04 5.51 -2.24
N GLY A 111 7.95 6.27 -2.10
CA GLY A 111 7.67 7.44 -2.92
C GLY A 111 6.94 7.13 -4.24
N ARG A 112 6.36 5.94 -4.38
CA ARG A 112 5.69 5.52 -5.61
C ARG A 112 4.44 6.35 -5.93
N LEU A 113 3.64 6.70 -4.94
CA LEU A 113 2.48 7.58 -5.14
C LEU A 113 2.93 8.98 -5.56
N ARG A 114 2.20 9.54 -6.52
CA ARG A 114 2.45 10.90 -7.03
C ARG A 114 1.50 11.94 -6.43
N SER A 115 0.45 11.49 -5.75
CA SER A 115 -0.49 12.34 -5.03
C SER A 115 0.04 12.71 -3.64
N ILE A 116 -0.23 13.93 -3.21
CA ILE A 116 0.04 14.45 -1.86
C ILE A 116 -1.12 14.22 -0.91
#